data_c2468e7821df6cc6f7d22a4a1187390b
#
_entry.id   c2468e7821df6cc6f7d22a4a1187390b
#
_cell.length_a   1.000
_cell.length_b   1.000
_cell.length_c   1.000
_cell.angle_alpha   90.00
_cell.angle_beta   90.00
_cell.angle_gamma   90.00
#
_symmetry.space_group_name_H-M   'P 1'
#
loop_
_entity.id
_entity.type
_entity.pdbx_description
1 polymer ?
#
loop_
_entity_poly.entity_id
_entity_poly.type
_entity_poly.pdbx_seq_one_letter_code
_entity_poly.pdbx_strand_id
1 'polypeptide(L)'
;MDLPDRETASYILERLIGEWRRYGRLFAIVRLELPADRLADALPRLQATLRDADVLARWDDEELVVLMPETDQAGADIAAERLRGAVREVPMLAGAVQWTGGSAEGLVSRARWVAARAV
;
A
#
# COMPACT_ATOMS: atom_id res chain seq x y z
N MET A 1 13.66 9.56 8.82
CA MET A 1 13.30 8.18 8.51
C MET A 1 13.14 8.02 7.02
N ASP A 2 13.91 7.10 6.46
CA ASP A 2 14.07 7.02 5.01
C ASP A 2 13.10 6.03 4.40
N LEU A 3 11.91 6.50 4.05
CA LEU A 3 11.00 5.74 3.21
C LEU A 3 11.28 6.06 1.75
N PRO A 4 11.14 5.05 0.85
CA PRO A 4 11.05 5.35 -0.57
C PRO A 4 10.00 6.43 -0.82
N ASP A 5 10.30 7.35 -1.71
CA ASP A 5 9.38 8.42 -2.07
C ASP A 5 8.41 7.98 -3.16
N ARG A 6 7.52 8.88 -3.55
CA ARG A 6 6.52 8.61 -4.58
C ARG A 6 7.13 8.23 -5.92
N GLU A 7 8.23 8.86 -6.30
CA GLU A 7 8.92 8.54 -7.55
C GLU A 7 9.46 7.10 -7.54
N THR A 8 10.12 6.71 -6.46
CA THR A 8 10.61 5.36 -6.28
C THR A 8 9.48 4.35 -6.25
N ALA A 9 8.40 4.66 -5.53
CA ALA A 9 7.22 3.80 -5.49
C ALA A 9 6.61 3.61 -6.87
N SER A 10 6.52 4.68 -7.65
CA SER A 10 5.99 4.64 -9.02
C SER A 10 6.86 3.75 -9.92
N TYR A 11 8.17 3.84 -9.78
CA TYR A 11 9.10 2.99 -10.54
C TYR A 11 8.91 1.51 -10.20
N ILE A 12 8.83 1.19 -8.91
CA ILE A 12 8.60 -0.20 -8.48
C ILE A 12 7.25 -0.71 -8.98
N LEU A 13 6.22 0.12 -8.90
CA LEU A 13 4.88 -0.23 -9.36
C LEU A 13 4.88 -0.54 -10.86
N GLU A 14 5.55 0.27 -11.66
CA GLU A 14 5.67 0.01 -13.11
C GLU A 14 6.39 -1.32 -13.38
N ARG A 15 7.37 -1.68 -12.58
CA ARG A 15 8.05 -2.98 -12.70
C ARG A 15 7.12 -4.13 -12.36
N LEU A 16 6.31 -4.00 -11.32
CA LEU A 16 5.31 -5.03 -10.96
C LEU A 16 4.29 -5.20 -12.07
N ILE A 17 3.85 -4.12 -12.68
CA ILE A 17 2.94 -4.15 -13.83
C ILE A 17 3.59 -4.89 -15.00
N GLY A 18 4.86 -4.60 -15.27
CA GLY A 18 5.61 -5.29 -16.33
C GLY A 18 5.73 -6.79 -16.10
N GLU A 19 6.00 -7.20 -14.87
CA GLU A 19 6.05 -8.62 -14.52
C GLU A 19 4.70 -9.30 -14.64
N TRP A 20 3.63 -8.62 -14.28
CA TRP A 20 2.27 -9.12 -14.48
C TRP A 20 1.97 -9.33 -15.96
N ARG A 21 2.33 -8.37 -16.81
CA ARG A 21 2.10 -8.48 -18.25
C ARG A 21 2.90 -9.61 -18.89
N ARG A 22 4.14 -9.85 -18.44
CA ARG A 22 5.02 -10.87 -19.01
C ARG A 22 4.77 -12.25 -18.47
N TYR A 23 4.57 -12.36 -17.16
CA TYR A 23 4.60 -13.65 -16.46
C TYR A 23 3.31 -13.97 -15.71
N GLY A 24 2.33 -13.06 -15.72
CA GLY A 24 1.10 -13.24 -14.96
C GLY A 24 1.30 -13.19 -13.44
N ARG A 25 2.38 -12.57 -12.96
CA ARG A 25 2.62 -12.46 -11.53
C ARG A 25 1.65 -11.48 -10.89
N LEU A 26 0.87 -11.97 -9.95
CA LEU A 26 -0.09 -11.15 -9.23
C LEU A 26 0.61 -10.17 -8.31
N PHE A 27 0.02 -9.02 -8.12
CA PHE A 27 0.41 -8.12 -7.05
C PHE A 27 -0.77 -7.28 -6.62
N ALA A 28 -0.65 -6.68 -5.43
CA ALA A 28 -1.66 -5.80 -4.88
C ALA A 28 -1.00 -4.60 -4.23
N ILE A 29 -1.78 -3.60 -3.93
CA ILE A 29 -1.34 -2.48 -3.10
C ILE A 29 -2.30 -2.28 -1.93
N VAL A 30 -1.77 -1.72 -0.85
CA VAL A 30 -2.58 -1.18 0.24
C VAL A 30 -2.23 0.30 0.35
N ARG A 31 -3.23 1.15 0.22
CA ARG A 31 -3.06 2.58 0.42
C ARG A 31 -3.49 2.92 1.84
N LEU A 32 -2.61 3.65 2.55
CA LEU A 32 -2.86 4.07 3.92
C LEU A 32 -2.96 5.60 3.97
N GLU A 33 -3.94 6.09 4.72
CA GLU A 33 -4.09 7.53 4.95
C GLU A 33 -4.17 7.75 6.45
N LEU A 34 -3.26 8.57 6.97
CA LEU A 34 -3.16 8.86 8.40
C LEU A 34 -2.61 10.27 8.61
N PRO A 35 -2.91 10.88 9.79
CA PRO A 35 -2.42 12.23 10.07
C PRO A 35 -0.89 12.30 10.03
N ALA A 36 -0.36 13.36 9.44
CA ALA A 36 1.08 13.55 9.27
C ALA A 36 1.84 13.54 10.60
N ASP A 37 1.25 14.07 11.67
CA ASP A 37 1.87 14.12 12.99
C ASP A 37 1.93 12.76 13.69
N ARG A 38 1.23 11.76 13.17
CA ARG A 38 1.23 10.40 13.71
C ARG A 38 2.15 9.46 12.94
N LEU A 39 2.71 9.93 11.83
CA LEU A 39 3.48 9.09 10.92
C LEU A 39 4.72 8.51 11.57
N ALA A 40 5.53 9.34 12.24
CA ALA A 40 6.78 8.89 12.86
C ALA A 40 6.55 7.78 13.89
N ASP A 41 5.46 7.90 14.66
CA ASP A 41 5.09 6.90 15.66
C ASP A 41 4.59 5.59 15.01
N ALA A 42 3.83 5.70 13.95
CA ALA A 42 3.23 4.54 13.29
C ALA A 42 4.22 3.73 12.46
N LEU A 43 5.20 4.38 11.82
CA LEU A 43 6.08 3.74 10.84
C LEU A 43 6.78 2.48 11.31
N PRO A 44 7.45 2.45 12.49
CA PRO A 44 8.14 1.22 12.91
C PRO A 44 7.17 0.04 13.07
N ARG A 45 5.96 0.31 13.56
CA ARG A 45 4.96 -0.72 13.76
C ARG A 45 4.38 -1.21 12.44
N LEU A 46 4.15 -0.32 11.48
CA LEU A 46 3.71 -0.70 10.15
C LEU A 46 4.77 -1.55 9.45
N GLN A 47 6.03 -1.12 9.50
CA GLN A 47 7.13 -1.86 8.89
C GLN A 47 7.29 -3.26 9.50
N ALA A 48 7.14 -3.39 10.81
CA ALA A 48 7.25 -4.68 11.49
C ALA A 48 6.14 -5.66 11.09
N THR A 49 5.03 -5.16 10.56
CA THR A 49 3.89 -5.98 10.13
C THR A 49 4.08 -6.56 8.74
N LEU A 50 4.96 -5.97 7.92
CA LEU A 50 5.12 -6.32 6.51
C LEU A 50 6.10 -7.46 6.30
N ARG A 51 5.95 -8.18 5.17
CA ARG A 51 6.90 -9.19 4.72
C ARG A 51 8.12 -8.51 4.09
N ASP A 52 9.23 -9.25 3.98
CA ASP A 52 10.46 -8.73 3.38
C ASP A 52 10.26 -8.24 1.93
N ALA A 53 9.37 -8.90 1.19
CA ALA A 53 9.11 -8.53 -0.21
C ALA A 53 8.21 -7.30 -0.35
N ASP A 54 7.52 -6.90 0.71
CA ASP A 54 6.61 -5.75 0.68
C ASP A 54 7.40 -4.45 0.80
N VAL A 55 6.96 -3.43 0.08
CA VAL A 55 7.62 -2.11 0.10
C VAL A 55 6.65 -1.07 0.63
N LEU A 56 7.01 -0.44 1.73
CA LEU A 56 6.26 0.69 2.28
C LEU A 56 6.90 1.97 1.75
N ALA A 57 6.13 2.81 1.10
CA ALA A 57 6.60 4.05 0.48
C ALA A 57 5.72 5.22 0.83
N ARG A 58 6.30 6.40 0.80
CA ARG A 58 5.54 7.64 0.95
C ARG A 58 4.90 8.02 -0.37
N TRP A 59 3.59 8.28 -0.34
CA TRP A 59 2.88 8.71 -1.54
C TRP A 59 2.57 10.20 -1.51
N ASP A 60 2.16 10.70 -0.34
CA ASP A 60 1.87 12.09 -0.09
C ASP A 60 2.09 12.38 1.40
N ASP A 61 1.87 13.61 1.85
CA ASP A 61 2.13 14.01 3.23
C ASP A 61 1.38 13.16 4.26
N GLU A 62 0.14 12.78 3.94
CA GLU A 62 -0.69 11.96 4.82
C GLU A 62 -0.99 10.60 4.22
N GLU A 63 -0.26 10.19 3.19
CA GLU A 63 -0.56 8.96 2.47
C GLU A 63 0.68 8.09 2.28
N LEU A 64 0.52 6.81 2.57
CA LEU A 64 1.52 5.78 2.32
C LEU A 64 0.93 4.75 1.36
N VAL A 65 1.81 4.05 0.66
CA VAL A 65 1.45 2.93 -0.20
C VAL A 65 2.30 1.74 0.16
N VAL A 66 1.69 0.58 0.32
CA VAL A 66 2.40 -0.69 0.45
C VAL A 66 2.28 -1.43 -0.87
N LEU A 67 3.42 -1.73 -1.48
CA LEU A 67 3.48 -2.50 -2.72
C LEU A 67 3.72 -3.96 -2.34
N MET A 68 2.82 -4.85 -2.75
CA MET A 68 2.79 -6.23 -2.28
C MET A 68 2.89 -7.22 -3.44
N PRO A 69 4.13 -7.66 -3.77
CA PRO A 69 4.30 -8.68 -4.81
C PRO A 69 3.61 -10.00 -4.45
N GLU A 70 3.21 -10.74 -5.47
CA GLU A 70 2.62 -12.07 -5.32
C GLU A 70 1.49 -12.14 -4.29
N THR A 71 0.61 -11.13 -4.33
CA THR A 71 -0.49 -10.98 -3.38
C THR A 71 -1.78 -10.76 -4.15
N ASP A 72 -2.80 -11.56 -3.82
CA ASP A 72 -4.14 -11.39 -4.38
C ASP A 72 -4.99 -10.48 -3.48
N GLN A 73 -6.25 -10.28 -3.87
CA GLN A 73 -7.15 -9.40 -3.11
C GLN A 73 -7.34 -9.89 -1.67
N ALA A 74 -7.51 -11.20 -1.47
CA ALA A 74 -7.69 -11.74 -0.11
C ALA A 74 -6.46 -11.50 0.75
N GLY A 75 -5.27 -11.70 0.19
CA GLY A 75 -4.01 -11.44 0.90
C GLY A 75 -3.84 -9.96 1.23
N ALA A 76 -4.21 -9.08 0.32
CA ALA A 76 -4.14 -7.63 0.55
C ALA A 76 -5.13 -7.19 1.63
N ASP A 77 -6.33 -7.76 1.65
CA ASP A 77 -7.33 -7.46 2.69
C ASP A 77 -6.82 -7.87 4.07
N ILE A 78 -6.21 -9.04 4.17
CA ILE A 78 -5.60 -9.52 5.43
C ILE A 78 -4.49 -8.57 5.87
N ALA A 79 -3.64 -8.14 4.93
CA ALA A 79 -2.57 -7.21 5.24
C ALA A 79 -3.11 -5.86 5.75
N ALA A 80 -4.16 -5.35 5.12
CA ALA A 80 -4.80 -4.10 5.56
C ALA A 80 -5.31 -4.21 7.00
N GLU A 81 -5.95 -5.32 7.35
CA GLU A 81 -6.42 -5.56 8.71
C GLU A 81 -5.27 -5.64 9.73
N ARG A 82 -4.19 -6.30 9.36
CA ARG A 82 -3.00 -6.39 10.23
C ARG A 82 -2.37 -5.02 10.44
N LEU A 83 -2.31 -4.20 9.39
CA LEU A 83 -1.76 -2.85 9.48
C LEU A 83 -2.62 -1.97 10.41
N ARG A 84 -3.95 -2.03 10.28
CA ARG A 84 -4.86 -1.33 11.20
C ARG A 84 -4.66 -1.80 12.64
N GLY A 85 -4.53 -3.10 12.84
CA GLY A 85 -4.32 -3.67 14.17
C GLY A 85 -3.01 -3.23 14.82
N ALA A 86 -1.97 -2.99 14.02
CA ALA A 86 -0.67 -2.55 14.52
C ALA A 86 -0.69 -1.13 15.07
N VAL A 87 -1.62 -0.29 14.60
CA VAL A 87 -1.70 1.13 14.97
C VAL A 87 -3.14 1.53 15.32
N ARG A 88 -3.80 0.74 16.15
CA ARG A 88 -5.23 0.92 16.51
C ARG A 88 -5.59 2.31 17.00
N GLU A 89 -4.70 2.94 17.75
CA GLU A 89 -4.92 4.27 18.32
C GLU A 89 -4.73 5.39 17.29
N VAL A 90 -4.26 5.08 16.09
CA VAL A 90 -4.09 6.05 15.01
C VAL A 90 -5.32 6.01 14.11
N PRO A 91 -5.97 7.16 13.84
CA PRO A 91 -7.08 7.18 12.88
C PRO A 91 -6.52 6.99 11.47
N MET A 92 -6.53 5.77 10.98
CA MET A 92 -5.95 5.39 9.70
C MET A 92 -6.99 4.73 8.80
N LEU A 93 -7.07 5.18 7.55
CA LEU A 93 -7.84 4.52 6.51
C LEU A 93 -6.90 3.60 5.72
N ALA A 94 -7.39 2.42 5.36
CA ALA A 94 -6.60 1.48 4.57
C ALA A 94 -7.47 0.91 3.45
N GLY A 95 -7.01 1.05 2.22
CA GLY A 95 -7.67 0.51 1.05
C GLY A 95 -6.77 -0.49 0.33
N ALA A 96 -7.25 -1.72 0.13
CA ALA A 96 -6.51 -2.81 -0.48
C ALA A 96 -7.08 -3.13 -1.86
N VAL A 97 -6.23 -3.16 -2.89
CA VAL A 97 -6.66 -3.44 -4.26
C VAL A 97 -5.62 -4.30 -4.97
N GLN A 98 -6.07 -5.43 -5.51
CA GLN A 98 -5.26 -6.26 -6.41
C GLN A 98 -5.21 -5.61 -7.80
N TRP A 99 -4.06 -5.68 -8.44
CA TRP A 99 -3.93 -5.24 -9.83
C TRP A 99 -4.70 -6.17 -10.77
N THR A 100 -5.54 -5.58 -11.61
CA THR A 100 -6.31 -6.31 -12.61
C THR A 100 -6.23 -5.66 -14.00
N GLY A 101 -5.30 -4.74 -14.19
CA GLY A 101 -5.13 -4.01 -15.44
C GLY A 101 -5.38 -2.52 -15.28
N GLY A 102 -5.17 -1.77 -16.35
CA GLY A 102 -5.31 -0.32 -16.35
C GLY A 102 -3.98 0.40 -16.18
N SER A 103 -3.99 1.51 -15.47
CA SER A 103 -2.79 2.32 -15.22
C SER A 103 -2.37 2.28 -13.75
N ALA A 104 -1.10 2.60 -13.49
CA ALA A 104 -0.58 2.73 -12.13
C ALA A 104 -1.38 3.77 -11.33
N GLU A 105 -1.64 4.93 -11.94
CA GLU A 105 -2.42 5.99 -11.30
C GLU A 105 -3.84 5.53 -10.97
N GLY A 106 -4.46 4.79 -11.89
CA GLY A 106 -5.79 4.24 -11.69
C GLY A 106 -5.85 3.27 -10.53
N LEU A 107 -4.81 2.44 -10.35
CA LEU A 107 -4.73 1.51 -9.23
C LEU A 107 -4.69 2.26 -7.90
N VAL A 108 -3.82 3.24 -7.77
CA VAL A 108 -3.67 4.03 -6.55
C VAL A 108 -4.95 4.82 -6.25
N SER A 109 -5.59 5.37 -7.28
CA SER A 109 -6.87 6.08 -7.12
C SER A 109 -7.98 5.15 -6.63
N ARG A 110 -8.04 3.92 -7.15
CA ARG A 110 -9.02 2.93 -6.69
C ARG A 110 -8.82 2.57 -5.24
N ALA A 111 -7.58 2.40 -4.81
CA ALA A 111 -7.26 2.09 -3.42
C ALA A 111 -7.72 3.21 -2.49
N ARG A 112 -7.55 4.47 -2.89
CA ARG A 112 -8.05 5.63 -2.12
C ARG A 112 -9.56 5.60 -2.01
N TRP A 113 -10.23 5.31 -3.11
CA TRP A 113 -11.69 5.28 -3.14
C TRP A 113 -12.26 4.16 -2.26
N VAL A 114 -11.62 2.98 -2.27
CA VAL A 114 -12.01 1.86 -1.42
C VAL A 114 -11.85 2.24 0.05
N ALA A 115 -10.74 2.88 0.41
CA ALA A 115 -10.51 3.34 1.78
C ALA A 115 -11.56 4.35 2.24
N ALA A 116 -11.91 5.30 1.38
CA ALA A 116 -12.91 6.31 1.69
C ALA A 116 -14.29 5.70 1.90
N ARG A 117 -14.62 4.64 1.16
CA ARG A 117 -15.91 3.96 1.29
C ARG A 117 -16.00 3.09 2.54
N ALA A 118 -14.88 2.63 3.05
CA ALA A 118 -14.84 1.77 4.22
C ALA A 118 -15.07 2.52 5.54
N VAL A 119 -15.10 3.83 5.51
CA VAL A 119 -15.26 4.70 6.69
C VAL A 119 -16.72 4.78 7.14
#